data_1c5e12610c1e8a5aefc40fc255f1c124
#
_entry.id   1c5e12610c1e8a5aefc40fc255f1c124
#
_cell.length_a   1.000
_cell.length_b   1.000
_cell.length_c   1.000
_cell.angle_alpha   90.00
_cell.angle_beta   90.00
_cell.angle_gamma   90.00
#
_symmetry.space_group_name_H-M   'P 1'
#
loop_
_entity.id
_entity.type
_entity.pdbx_description
1 polymer ?
#
loop_
_entity_poly.entity_id
_entity_poly.type
_entity_poly.pdbx_seq_one_letter_code
_entity_poly.pdbx_strand_id
1 'polypeptide(L)'
;RRSSDLKEKTEKDPIEVFNQAMENIMPSLEVKARRVGGATYQVPMEVRPARRTTLGLRWLTAYARSRSERTMAERLAGELMDAANNTGSAVKKREEVHKAAEANKAFAHFRW
;
A
#
# COMPACT_ATOMS: atom_id res chain seq x y z
N ARG A 1 -5.07 -22.19 -2.38
CA ARG A 1 -3.79 -22.56 -1.82
C ARG A 1 -3.21 -21.53 -0.88
N ARG A 2 -3.19 -20.27 -1.32
CA ARG A 2 -2.79 -19.17 -0.44
C ARG A 2 -3.70 -19.07 0.78
N SER A 3 -4.98 -19.35 0.59
CA SER A 3 -5.94 -19.35 1.68
C SER A 3 -5.59 -20.39 2.73
N SER A 4 -5.17 -21.57 2.28
CA SER A 4 -4.74 -22.64 3.20
C SER A 4 -3.49 -22.22 3.98
N ASP A 5 -2.53 -21.60 3.29
CA ASP A 5 -1.31 -21.14 3.95
C ASP A 5 -1.60 -20.10 5.02
N LEU A 6 -2.47 -19.14 4.72
CA LEU A 6 -2.87 -18.12 5.68
C LEU A 6 -3.59 -18.72 6.88
N LYS A 7 -4.51 -19.65 6.63
CA LYS A 7 -5.25 -20.31 7.70
C LYS A 7 -4.33 -21.09 8.62
N GLU A 8 -3.37 -21.81 8.04
CA GLU A 8 -2.42 -22.59 8.82
C GLU A 8 -1.53 -21.72 9.69
N LYS A 9 -1.14 -20.56 9.19
CA LYS A 9 -0.22 -19.67 9.91
C LYS A 9 -0.90 -18.77 10.93
N THR A 10 -2.11 -18.30 10.66
CA THR A 10 -2.80 -17.31 11.50
C THR A 10 -3.98 -17.88 12.27
N GLU A 11 -4.51 -19.01 11.84
CA GLU A 11 -5.75 -19.60 12.37
C GLU A 11 -6.96 -18.69 12.22
N LYS A 12 -6.83 -17.65 11.40
CA LYS A 12 -7.92 -16.72 11.08
C LYS A 12 -8.47 -17.02 9.72
N ASP A 13 -9.70 -16.53 9.45
CA ASP A 13 -10.28 -16.63 8.12
C ASP A 13 -9.36 -15.94 7.11
N PRO A 14 -8.92 -16.64 6.06
CA PRO A 14 -8.04 -16.04 5.07
C PRO A 14 -8.60 -14.79 4.40
N ILE A 15 -9.93 -14.73 4.23
CA ILE A 15 -10.58 -13.56 3.62
C ILE A 15 -10.47 -12.36 4.56
N GLU A 16 -10.66 -12.57 5.86
CA GLU A 16 -10.50 -11.50 6.85
C GLU A 16 -9.07 -10.97 6.89
N VAL A 17 -8.11 -11.87 6.84
CA VAL A 17 -6.69 -11.49 6.80
C VAL A 17 -6.39 -10.67 5.55
N PHE A 18 -6.88 -11.12 4.40
CA PHE A 18 -6.68 -10.44 3.13
C PHE A 18 -7.31 -9.03 3.16
N ASN A 19 -8.55 -8.93 3.62
CA ASN A 19 -9.24 -7.65 3.69
C ASN A 19 -8.54 -6.67 4.62
N GLN A 20 -8.10 -7.14 5.77
CA GLN A 20 -7.37 -6.29 6.73
C GLN A 20 -6.03 -5.85 6.15
N ALA A 21 -5.33 -6.76 5.48
CA ALA A 21 -4.06 -6.44 4.83
C ALA A 21 -4.24 -5.38 3.76
N MET A 22 -5.25 -5.54 2.90
CA MET A 22 -5.53 -4.57 1.84
C MET A 22 -5.90 -3.21 2.41
N GLU A 23 -6.70 -3.17 3.46
CA GLU A 23 -7.02 -1.91 4.14
C GLU A 23 -5.76 -1.19 4.60
N ASN A 24 -4.81 -1.93 5.13
CA ASN A 24 -3.57 -1.36 5.63
C ASN A 24 -2.59 -0.96 4.53
N ILE A 25 -2.70 -1.56 3.34
CA ILE A 25 -1.81 -1.27 2.21
C ILE A 25 -2.35 -0.17 1.30
N MET A 26 -3.66 -0.15 1.07
CA MET A 26 -4.26 0.78 0.10
C MET A 26 -4.10 2.23 0.52
N PRO A 27 -3.52 3.08 -0.34
CA PRO A 27 -3.34 4.49 0.01
C PRO A 27 -4.63 5.28 -0.22
N SER A 28 -4.87 6.27 0.63
CA SER A 28 -5.99 7.20 0.44
C SER A 28 -5.53 8.50 -0.24
N LEU A 29 -4.24 8.78 -0.20
CA LEU A 29 -3.65 9.97 -0.79
C LEU A 29 -2.44 9.60 -1.62
N GLU A 30 -2.20 10.39 -2.68
CA GLU A 30 -0.97 10.29 -3.46
C GLU A 30 -0.55 11.69 -3.87
N VAL A 31 0.64 11.82 -4.43
CA VAL A 31 1.17 13.11 -4.86
C VAL A 31 1.26 13.09 -6.37
N LYS A 32 0.74 14.13 -7.01
CA LYS A 32 0.85 14.28 -8.46
C LYS A 32 1.60 15.57 -8.79
N ALA A 33 2.44 15.49 -9.81
CA ALA A 33 3.17 16.66 -10.28
C ALA A 33 2.23 17.62 -11.00
N ARG A 34 2.36 18.90 -10.73
CA ARG A 34 1.60 19.94 -11.41
C ARG A 34 2.53 21.09 -11.75
N ARG A 35 2.45 21.57 -12.98
CA ARG A 35 3.27 22.69 -13.43
C ARG A 35 2.50 23.99 -13.28
N VAL A 36 3.14 24.95 -12.63
CA VAL A 36 2.58 26.29 -12.45
C VAL A 36 3.72 27.28 -12.61
N GLY A 37 3.60 28.16 -13.59
CA GLY A 37 4.58 29.23 -13.82
C GLY A 37 6.01 28.73 -14.05
N GLY A 38 6.17 27.61 -14.75
CA GLY A 38 7.48 27.04 -15.05
C GLY A 38 8.08 26.17 -13.96
N ALA A 39 7.46 26.12 -12.78
CA ALA A 39 7.90 25.25 -11.70
C ALA A 39 6.99 24.04 -11.58
N THR A 40 7.53 22.92 -11.14
CA THR A 40 6.77 21.69 -10.92
C THR A 40 6.55 21.50 -9.43
N TYR A 41 5.29 21.36 -9.01
CA TYR A 41 4.94 21.14 -7.62
C TYR A 41 4.28 19.79 -7.46
N GLN A 42 4.50 19.16 -6.30
CA GLN A 42 3.87 17.90 -5.94
C GLN A 42 2.60 18.22 -5.17
N VAL A 43 1.44 17.88 -5.73
CA VAL A 43 0.14 18.20 -5.14
C VAL A 43 -0.50 16.94 -4.58
N PRO A 44 -0.89 16.92 -3.29
CA PRO A 44 -1.59 15.75 -2.74
C PRO A 44 -3.00 15.68 -3.28
N MET A 45 -3.42 14.47 -3.63
CA MET A 45 -4.76 14.23 -4.18
C MET A 45 -5.34 12.95 -3.61
N GLU A 46 -6.65 12.91 -3.45
CA GLU A 46 -7.33 11.68 -3.05
C GLU A 46 -7.21 10.64 -4.14
N VAL A 47 -6.98 9.40 -3.72
CA VAL A 47 -6.90 8.26 -4.64
C VAL A 47 -8.31 7.71 -4.82
N ARG A 48 -8.75 7.58 -6.07
CA ARG A 48 -10.07 7.00 -6.37
C ARG A 48 -10.12 5.53 -5.91
N PRO A 49 -11.31 5.04 -5.47
CA PRO A 49 -11.42 3.68 -4.96
C PRO A 49 -10.83 2.59 -5.87
N ALA A 50 -11.10 2.67 -7.18
CA ALA A 50 -10.56 1.69 -8.13
C ALA A 50 -9.03 1.72 -8.16
N ARG A 51 -8.44 2.91 -8.13
CA ARG A 51 -6.99 3.05 -8.13
C ARG A 51 -6.38 2.62 -6.79
N ARG A 52 -7.09 2.82 -5.69
CA ARG A 52 -6.63 2.35 -4.38
C ARG A 52 -6.42 0.84 -4.39
N THR A 53 -7.39 0.11 -4.91
CA THR A 53 -7.30 -1.34 -5.02
C THR A 53 -6.14 -1.74 -5.93
N THR A 54 -6.01 -1.09 -7.10
CA THR A 54 -4.94 -1.38 -8.05
C THR A 54 -3.56 -1.14 -7.43
N LEU A 55 -3.38 -0.01 -6.75
CA LEU A 55 -2.11 0.30 -6.10
C LEU A 55 -1.81 -0.68 -4.97
N GLY A 56 -2.81 -1.01 -4.17
CA GLY A 56 -2.65 -1.97 -3.09
C GLY A 56 -2.19 -3.33 -3.59
N LEU A 57 -2.84 -3.85 -4.63
CA LEU A 57 -2.47 -5.13 -5.23
C LEU A 57 -1.08 -5.07 -5.87
N ARG A 58 -0.77 -3.97 -6.54
CA ARG A 58 0.54 -3.79 -7.18
C ARG A 58 1.66 -3.79 -6.16
N TRP A 59 1.49 -3.07 -5.07
CA TRP A 59 2.51 -3.00 -4.01
C TRP A 59 2.64 -4.33 -3.30
N LEU A 60 1.51 -4.98 -3.00
CA LEU A 60 1.53 -6.30 -2.38
C LEU A 60 2.34 -7.29 -3.22
N THR A 61 2.06 -7.35 -4.52
CA THR A 61 2.75 -8.26 -5.43
C THR A 61 4.22 -7.93 -5.55
N ALA A 62 4.55 -6.66 -5.74
CA ALA A 62 5.92 -6.21 -5.89
C ALA A 62 6.78 -6.55 -4.68
N TYR A 63 6.27 -6.28 -3.49
CA TYR A 63 7.04 -6.54 -2.27
C TYR A 63 7.04 -8.00 -1.89
N ALA A 64 6.00 -8.76 -2.26
CA ALA A 64 6.03 -10.20 -2.09
C ALA A 64 7.15 -10.82 -2.92
N ARG A 65 7.36 -10.34 -4.13
CA ARG A 65 8.44 -10.83 -4.99
C ARG A 65 9.83 -10.66 -4.39
N SER A 66 10.02 -9.62 -3.59
CA SER A 66 11.33 -9.37 -2.99
C SER A 66 11.57 -10.13 -1.69
N ARG A 67 10.60 -10.88 -1.22
CA ARG A 67 10.76 -11.67 0.00
C ARG A 67 11.62 -12.90 -0.26
N SER A 68 12.16 -13.44 0.80
CA SER A 68 13.08 -14.58 0.73
C SER A 68 12.42 -15.95 0.77
N GLU A 69 11.11 -16.03 1.00
CA GLU A 69 10.42 -17.31 0.99
C GLU A 69 10.56 -18.02 -0.35
N ARG A 70 10.40 -19.32 -0.32
CA ARG A 70 10.70 -20.19 -1.43
C ARG A 70 9.75 -20.07 -2.61
N THR A 71 8.45 -20.02 -2.33
CA THR A 71 7.43 -19.95 -3.38
C THR A 71 6.70 -18.60 -3.34
N MET A 72 6.08 -18.24 -4.46
CA MET A 72 5.29 -17.02 -4.50
C MET A 72 4.09 -17.08 -3.56
N ALA A 73 3.49 -18.26 -3.41
CA ALA A 73 2.38 -18.44 -2.48
C ALA A 73 2.83 -18.12 -1.03
N GLU A 74 3.99 -18.60 -0.64
CA GLU A 74 4.55 -18.33 0.69
C GLU A 74 4.90 -16.85 0.85
N ARG A 75 5.45 -16.23 -0.18
CA ARG A 75 5.79 -14.80 -0.19
C ARG A 75 4.55 -13.94 -0.03
N LEU A 76 3.51 -14.25 -0.79
CA LEU A 76 2.25 -13.50 -0.70
C LEU A 76 1.60 -13.70 0.67
N ALA A 77 1.57 -14.93 1.17
CA ALA A 77 1.02 -15.19 2.50
C ALA A 77 1.77 -14.42 3.57
N GLY A 78 3.11 -14.42 3.50
CA GLY A 78 3.93 -13.67 4.44
C GLY A 78 3.68 -12.17 4.40
N GLU A 79 3.62 -11.61 3.21
CA GLU A 79 3.37 -10.18 3.05
C GLU A 79 1.96 -9.81 3.52
N LEU A 80 0.97 -10.65 3.22
CA LEU A 80 -0.39 -10.42 3.69
C LEU A 80 -0.50 -10.46 5.21
N MET A 81 0.20 -11.40 5.84
CA MET A 81 0.20 -11.51 7.30
C MET A 81 0.85 -10.28 7.94
N ASP A 82 1.98 -9.84 7.40
CA ASP A 82 2.65 -8.65 7.90
C ASP A 82 1.75 -7.42 7.72
N ALA A 83 1.14 -7.28 6.56
CA ALA A 83 0.27 -6.14 6.28
C ALA A 83 -0.97 -6.15 7.18
N ALA A 84 -1.54 -7.31 7.45
CA ALA A 84 -2.68 -7.42 8.36
C ALA A 84 -2.33 -6.95 9.77
N ASN A 85 -1.06 -7.11 10.16
CA ASN A 85 -0.53 -6.62 11.42
C ASN A 85 0.03 -5.19 11.32
N ASN A 86 -0.25 -4.52 10.23
CA ASN A 86 0.18 -3.15 9.94
C ASN A 86 1.72 -3.01 9.91
N THR A 87 2.38 -4.02 9.38
CA THR A 87 3.83 -4.04 9.20
C THR A 87 4.18 -4.50 7.78
N GLY A 88 5.46 -4.53 7.46
CA GLY A 88 5.92 -5.00 6.17
C GLY A 88 6.16 -3.90 5.16
N SER A 89 6.76 -4.26 4.04
CA SER A 89 7.20 -3.29 3.02
C SER A 89 6.06 -2.58 2.31
N ALA A 90 4.97 -3.29 2.04
CA ALA A 90 3.82 -2.67 1.37
C ALA A 90 3.16 -1.60 2.25
N VAL A 91 3.03 -1.88 3.55
CA VAL A 91 2.50 -0.90 4.50
C VAL A 91 3.45 0.29 4.63
N LYS A 92 4.75 0.03 4.65
CA LYS A 92 5.77 1.08 4.67
C LYS A 92 5.64 1.99 3.45
N LYS A 93 5.40 1.41 2.29
CA LYS A 93 5.20 2.18 1.05
C LYS A 93 4.01 3.11 1.18
N ARG A 94 2.89 2.61 1.72
CA ARG A 94 1.71 3.45 1.96
C ARG A 94 2.05 4.61 2.91
N GLU A 95 2.77 4.32 3.99
CA GLU A 95 3.16 5.35 4.95
C GLU A 95 4.05 6.40 4.31
N GLU A 96 4.98 6.00 3.47
CA GLU A 96 5.85 6.93 2.75
C GLU A 96 5.05 7.84 1.82
N VAL A 97 4.10 7.27 1.07
CA VAL A 97 3.25 8.03 0.16
C VAL A 97 2.38 9.01 0.94
N HIS A 98 1.77 8.57 2.04
CA HIS A 98 0.94 9.44 2.87
C HIS A 98 1.77 10.55 3.53
N LYS A 99 2.98 10.23 3.97
CA LYS A 99 3.86 11.21 4.58
C LYS A 99 4.27 12.29 3.57
N ALA A 100 4.59 11.89 2.35
CA ALA A 100 4.91 12.82 1.28
C ALA A 100 3.71 13.71 0.95
N ALA A 101 2.51 13.13 0.89
CA ALA A 101 1.29 13.87 0.62
C ALA A 101 1.01 14.89 1.74
N GLU A 102 1.20 14.49 2.99
CA GLU A 102 0.99 15.40 4.11
C GLU A 102 1.99 16.56 4.09
N ALA A 103 3.25 16.27 3.79
CA ALA A 103 4.28 17.30 3.68
C ALA A 103 3.95 18.29 2.58
N ASN A 104 3.50 17.80 1.41
CA ASN A 104 3.17 18.64 0.28
C ASN A 104 1.82 19.35 0.44
N LYS A 105 0.95 18.84 1.29
CA LYS A 105 -0.35 19.45 1.57
C LYS A 105 -0.18 20.84 2.17
N ALA A 106 0.71 20.98 3.13
CA ALA A 106 0.98 22.29 3.74
C ALA A 106 1.52 23.26 2.69
N PHE A 107 2.42 22.78 1.83
CA PHE A 107 2.98 23.60 0.76
C PHE A 107 1.90 24.03 -0.24
N ALA A 108 1.06 23.08 -0.66
CA ALA A 108 -0.01 23.35 -1.62
C ALA A 108 -1.01 24.39 -1.08
N HIS A 109 -1.28 24.35 0.22
CA HIS A 109 -2.19 25.30 0.85
C HIS A 109 -1.77 26.75 0.66
N PHE A 110 -0.48 27.01 0.64
CA PHE A 110 0.04 28.36 0.39
C PHE A 110 0.07 28.75 -1.08
N ARG A 111 0.06 27.78 -1.97
CA ARG A 111 0.22 28.01 -3.42
C ARG A 111 -1.07 27.97 -4.20
N TRP A 112 -2.06 27.28 -3.70
CA TRP A 112 -3.34 27.09 -4.37
C TRP A 112 -4.49 27.60 -3.44
#